data_4dce4605f0a9a0f0d9d67472008a94ec
#
_entry.id   4dce4605f0a9a0f0d9d67472008a94ec
#
_cell.length_a   1.000
_cell.length_b   1.000
_cell.length_c   1.000
_cell.angle_alpha   90.00
_cell.angle_beta   90.00
_cell.angle_gamma   90.00
#
_symmetry.space_group_name_H-M   'P 1'
#
loop_
_entity.id
_entity.type
_entity.pdbx_description
1 polymer ?
#
loop_
_entity_poly.entity_id
_entity_poly.type
_entity_poly.pdbx_seq_one_letter_code
_entity_poly.pdbx_strand_id
1 'polypeptide(L)'
;MSRTPSAPPSAAPSTRLVRRARKLNRVLAETYPEATIELDFTGPFQLVVVTVLSAQTTDRRVNAVSPALFAAYPDAAALAAADRSALEALIQPTGFFRAKTDALLRLSAALVERFDGQVPDRLDELVSLPGVGRKTANVVLGNGFGKPGITVDTHFGRLARRLGWTEQTDPVALEHEVGALFPKRDWTMLSHHLIWHGRRVCHARKPACGACSVARWCPSFGAGPTDPQQAAGLVKAEGRA
;
A
#
# COMPACT_ATOMS: atom_id res chain seq x y z
N MET A 1 -7.56 -18.28 28.45
CA MET A 1 -7.40 -18.08 26.98
C MET A 1 -8.80 -17.96 26.37
N SER A 2 -9.30 -16.74 26.26
CA SER A 2 -10.65 -16.47 25.77
C SER A 2 -10.57 -16.34 24.25
N ARG A 3 -11.15 -17.28 23.51
CA ARG A 3 -11.31 -17.20 22.05
C ARG A 3 -12.40 -16.19 21.76
N THR A 4 -12.02 -15.05 21.20
CA THR A 4 -12.96 -14.11 20.61
C THR A 4 -13.71 -14.82 19.47
N PRO A 5 -15.06 -14.80 19.44
CA PRO A 5 -15.81 -15.42 18.37
C PRO A 5 -15.48 -14.75 17.03
N SER A 6 -15.14 -15.54 16.03
CA SER A 6 -14.99 -15.09 14.65
C SER A 6 -16.30 -14.51 14.16
N ALA A 7 -16.27 -13.30 13.61
CA ALA A 7 -17.43 -12.69 12.98
C ALA A 7 -18.01 -13.62 11.90
N PRO A 8 -19.35 -13.70 11.76
CA PRO A 8 -19.97 -14.54 10.74
C PRO A 8 -19.51 -14.13 9.35
N PRO A 9 -19.40 -15.06 8.40
CA PRO A 9 -19.00 -14.76 7.04
C PRO A 9 -19.95 -13.73 6.44
N SER A 10 -19.40 -12.64 5.92
CA SER A 10 -20.15 -11.58 5.25
C SER A 10 -20.96 -12.18 4.09
N ALA A 11 -22.23 -11.81 3.97
CA ALA A 11 -23.07 -12.24 2.87
C ALA A 11 -22.41 -11.89 1.52
N ALA A 12 -22.60 -12.75 0.51
CA ALA A 12 -22.04 -12.50 -0.82
C ALA A 12 -22.46 -11.12 -1.35
N PRO A 13 -21.56 -10.35 -1.95
CA PRO A 13 -21.87 -9.00 -2.41
C PRO A 13 -22.93 -9.02 -3.51
N SER A 14 -23.85 -8.04 -3.49
CA SER A 14 -24.89 -7.95 -4.51
C SER A 14 -24.28 -7.72 -5.91
N THR A 15 -24.91 -8.31 -6.93
CA THR A 15 -24.50 -8.14 -8.34
C THR A 15 -24.44 -6.66 -8.74
N ARG A 16 -25.33 -5.82 -8.20
CA ARG A 16 -25.35 -4.37 -8.44
C ARG A 16 -24.08 -3.71 -7.90
N LEU A 17 -23.67 -4.06 -6.68
CA LEU A 17 -22.45 -3.54 -6.06
C LEU A 17 -21.21 -3.97 -6.86
N VAL A 18 -21.11 -5.24 -7.22
CA VAL A 18 -19.99 -5.78 -8.02
C VAL A 18 -19.88 -5.04 -9.36
N ARG A 19 -20.99 -4.88 -10.09
CA ARG A 19 -20.98 -4.14 -11.37
C ARG A 19 -20.55 -2.70 -11.21
N ARG A 20 -21.04 -2.00 -10.19
CA ARG A 20 -20.66 -0.62 -9.90
C ARG A 20 -19.17 -0.52 -9.54
N ALA A 21 -18.68 -1.38 -8.65
CA ALA A 21 -17.29 -1.37 -8.21
C ALA A 21 -16.31 -1.60 -9.38
N ARG A 22 -16.59 -2.60 -10.22
CA ARG A 22 -15.76 -2.88 -11.40
C ARG A 22 -15.80 -1.77 -12.45
N LYS A 23 -16.96 -1.10 -12.62
CA LYS A 23 -17.07 0.07 -13.48
C LYS A 23 -16.22 1.23 -12.96
N LEU A 24 -16.29 1.52 -11.68
CA LEU A 24 -15.48 2.57 -11.04
C LEU A 24 -13.98 2.29 -11.19
N ASN A 25 -13.55 1.05 -10.93
CA ASN A 25 -12.13 0.68 -11.09
C ASN A 25 -11.67 0.81 -12.56
N ARG A 26 -12.50 0.50 -13.54
CA ARG A 26 -12.17 0.69 -14.97
C ARG A 26 -11.93 2.16 -15.28
N VAL A 27 -12.80 3.06 -14.82
CA VAL A 27 -12.62 4.51 -15.02
C VAL A 27 -11.35 5.01 -14.31
N LEU A 28 -11.05 4.49 -13.12
CA LEU A 28 -9.79 4.83 -12.42
C LEU A 28 -8.56 4.30 -13.18
N ALA A 29 -8.64 3.12 -13.78
CA ALA A 29 -7.57 2.58 -14.62
C ALA A 29 -7.34 3.44 -15.88
N GLU A 30 -8.41 3.94 -16.51
CA GLU A 30 -8.33 4.89 -17.61
C GLU A 30 -7.79 6.27 -17.19
N THR A 31 -8.08 6.68 -15.94
CA THR A 31 -7.59 7.94 -15.36
C THR A 31 -6.10 7.86 -14.96
N TYR A 32 -5.65 6.69 -14.53
CA TYR A 32 -4.29 6.44 -14.04
C TYR A 32 -3.65 5.22 -14.72
N PRO A 33 -3.42 5.26 -16.05
CA PRO A 33 -2.89 4.11 -16.78
C PRO A 33 -1.48 3.71 -16.32
N GLU A 34 -0.72 4.65 -15.76
CA GLU A 34 0.64 4.46 -15.27
C GLU A 34 0.72 4.24 -13.75
N ALA A 35 -0.44 3.97 -13.10
CA ALA A 35 -0.44 3.78 -11.66
C ALA A 35 0.45 2.60 -11.25
N THR A 36 1.38 2.88 -10.36
CA THR A 36 2.33 1.91 -9.83
C THR A 36 2.73 2.29 -8.42
N ILE A 37 3.55 1.47 -7.78
CA ILE A 37 4.22 1.82 -6.53
C ILE A 37 5.21 2.97 -6.77
N GLU A 38 5.27 3.92 -5.84
CA GLU A 38 6.15 5.12 -5.95
C GLU A 38 7.51 4.92 -5.27
N LEU A 39 7.80 3.72 -4.74
CA LEU A 39 9.10 3.34 -4.19
C LEU A 39 10.00 2.75 -5.29
N ASP A 40 11.27 3.15 -5.30
CA ASP A 40 12.27 2.64 -6.23
C ASP A 40 12.90 1.34 -5.70
N PHE A 41 12.91 0.30 -6.53
CA PHE A 41 13.51 -1.01 -6.20
C PHE A 41 13.81 -1.81 -7.48
N THR A 42 14.74 -2.77 -7.39
CA THR A 42 15.10 -3.66 -8.50
C THR A 42 14.68 -5.12 -8.28
N GLY A 43 14.22 -5.49 -7.07
CA GLY A 43 13.81 -6.85 -6.76
C GLY A 43 13.13 -6.97 -5.39
N PRO A 44 12.65 -8.18 -5.02
CA PRO A 44 11.87 -8.39 -3.80
C PRO A 44 12.59 -7.99 -2.51
N PHE A 45 13.92 -8.19 -2.41
CA PHE A 45 14.70 -7.79 -1.24
C PHE A 45 14.68 -6.26 -1.07
N GLN A 46 15.01 -5.53 -2.12
CA GLN A 46 14.95 -4.08 -2.06
C GLN A 46 13.54 -3.59 -1.74
N LEU A 47 12.51 -4.20 -2.36
CA LEU A 47 11.12 -3.83 -2.13
C LEU A 47 10.68 -3.99 -0.67
N VAL A 48 10.99 -5.11 -0.01
CA VAL A 48 10.63 -5.28 1.40
C VAL A 48 11.34 -4.28 2.28
N VAL A 49 12.63 -4.00 2.04
CA VAL A 49 13.43 -3.02 2.77
C VAL A 49 12.86 -1.61 2.61
N VAL A 50 12.64 -1.13 1.38
CA VAL A 50 12.09 0.23 1.16
C VAL A 50 10.66 0.36 1.70
N THR A 51 9.87 -0.72 1.67
CA THR A 51 8.51 -0.70 2.24
C THR A 51 8.55 -0.59 3.77
N VAL A 52 9.49 -1.26 4.44
CA VAL A 52 9.72 -1.08 5.88
C VAL A 52 10.19 0.35 6.17
N LEU A 53 11.10 0.89 5.37
CA LEU A 53 11.58 2.28 5.51
C LEU A 53 10.47 3.31 5.28
N SER A 54 9.47 3.03 4.45
CA SER A 54 8.38 3.97 4.13
C SER A 54 7.41 4.20 5.29
N ALA A 55 7.51 3.42 6.38
CA ALA A 55 6.67 3.63 7.56
C ALA A 55 6.85 5.06 8.12
N GLN A 56 5.73 5.83 8.17
CA GLN A 56 5.67 7.21 8.68
C GLN A 56 6.69 8.17 8.04
N THR A 57 7.00 7.96 6.76
CA THR A 57 7.82 8.89 5.96
C THR A 57 7.30 8.95 4.52
N THR A 58 7.85 9.86 3.71
CA THR A 58 7.47 9.97 2.30
C THR A 58 8.30 9.05 1.42
N ASP A 59 7.69 8.55 0.33
CA ASP A 59 8.38 7.71 -0.65
C ASP A 59 9.62 8.43 -1.23
N ARG A 60 9.54 9.76 -1.43
CA ARG A 60 10.66 10.60 -1.86
C ARG A 60 11.90 10.50 -0.94
N ARG A 61 11.68 10.50 0.40
CA ARG A 61 12.79 10.38 1.35
C ARG A 61 13.41 8.99 1.33
N VAL A 62 12.59 7.96 1.16
CA VAL A 62 13.08 6.58 1.02
C VAL A 62 13.90 6.45 -0.27
N ASN A 63 13.37 6.91 -1.39
CA ASN A 63 14.05 6.84 -2.69
C ASN A 63 15.37 7.63 -2.69
N ALA A 64 15.47 8.72 -1.91
CA ALA A 64 16.70 9.49 -1.79
C ALA A 64 17.84 8.73 -1.07
N VAL A 65 17.52 7.84 -0.12
CA VAL A 65 18.53 7.07 0.62
C VAL A 65 18.78 5.68 0.03
N SER A 66 17.83 5.13 -0.73
CA SER A 66 17.87 3.76 -1.27
C SER A 66 19.12 3.45 -2.11
N PRO A 67 19.62 4.33 -3.01
CA PRO A 67 20.79 4.01 -3.81
C PRO A 67 22.04 3.77 -2.95
N ALA A 68 22.29 4.65 -1.97
CA ALA A 68 23.43 4.50 -1.06
C ALA A 68 23.27 3.29 -0.14
N LEU A 69 22.04 3.02 0.33
CA LEU A 69 21.72 1.86 1.15
C LEU A 69 22.05 0.55 0.43
N PHE A 70 21.58 0.39 -0.80
CA PHE A 70 21.78 -0.85 -1.56
C PHE A 70 23.17 -0.96 -2.19
N ALA A 71 23.89 0.15 -2.36
CA ALA A 71 25.31 0.10 -2.69
C ALA A 71 26.16 -0.45 -1.52
N ALA A 72 25.80 -0.08 -0.27
CA ALA A 72 26.48 -0.59 0.92
C ALA A 72 26.02 -2.01 1.32
N TYR A 73 24.73 -2.32 1.14
CA TYR A 73 24.09 -3.56 1.58
C TYR A 73 23.24 -4.16 0.46
N PRO A 74 23.85 -4.82 -0.53
CA PRO A 74 23.15 -5.28 -1.73
C PRO A 74 22.16 -6.42 -1.51
N ASP A 75 22.32 -7.17 -0.42
CA ASP A 75 21.52 -8.36 -0.09
C ASP A 75 21.24 -8.49 1.41
N ALA A 76 20.46 -9.51 1.78
CA ALA A 76 20.07 -9.75 3.17
C ALA A 76 21.28 -10.10 4.06
N ALA A 77 22.30 -10.79 3.55
CA ALA A 77 23.47 -11.16 4.33
C ALA A 77 24.30 -9.92 4.68
N ALA A 78 24.56 -9.06 3.70
CA ALA A 78 25.27 -7.80 3.90
C ALA A 78 24.53 -6.87 4.89
N LEU A 79 23.18 -6.78 4.75
CA LEU A 79 22.39 -5.93 5.64
C LEU A 79 22.27 -6.52 7.07
N ALA A 80 22.24 -7.86 7.21
CA ALA A 80 22.24 -8.51 8.52
C ALA A 80 23.55 -8.30 9.29
N ALA A 81 24.68 -8.20 8.56
CA ALA A 81 26.01 -7.94 9.11
C ALA A 81 26.36 -6.45 9.24
N ALA A 82 25.43 -5.55 8.93
CA ALA A 82 25.68 -4.11 8.93
C ALA A 82 26.05 -3.58 10.31
N ASP A 83 27.07 -2.70 10.38
CA ASP A 83 27.28 -1.89 11.57
C ASP A 83 26.08 -1.00 11.84
N ARG A 84 25.54 -1.07 13.07
CA ARG A 84 24.35 -0.33 13.48
C ARG A 84 24.50 1.16 13.25
N SER A 85 25.63 1.73 13.65
CA SER A 85 25.85 3.19 13.60
C SER A 85 25.93 3.68 12.17
N ALA A 86 26.61 2.92 11.30
CA ALA A 86 26.69 3.22 9.88
C ALA A 86 25.33 3.14 9.19
N LEU A 87 24.53 2.10 9.50
CA LEU A 87 23.17 1.96 8.96
C LEU A 87 22.25 3.09 9.47
N GLU A 88 22.29 3.42 10.77
CA GLU A 88 21.53 4.54 11.34
C GLU A 88 21.86 5.87 10.66
N ALA A 89 23.15 6.18 10.44
CA ALA A 89 23.58 7.39 9.76
C ALA A 89 23.03 7.47 8.33
N LEU A 90 23.02 6.34 7.61
CA LEU A 90 22.58 6.26 6.23
C LEU A 90 21.06 6.47 6.08
N ILE A 91 20.26 5.87 6.97
CA ILE A 91 18.78 5.95 6.88
C ILE A 91 18.20 7.09 7.72
N GLN A 92 19.00 7.89 8.43
CA GLN A 92 18.55 8.98 9.30
C GLN A 92 17.51 9.90 8.64
N PRO A 93 17.63 10.29 7.33
CA PRO A 93 16.66 11.16 6.68
C PRO A 93 15.24 10.60 6.61
N THR A 94 15.06 9.28 6.79
CA THR A 94 13.74 8.64 6.76
C THR A 94 12.93 8.82 8.04
N GLY A 95 13.53 9.36 9.11
CA GLY A 95 12.90 9.48 10.44
C GLY A 95 12.73 8.13 11.14
N PHE A 96 12.53 8.15 12.45
CA PHE A 96 12.42 6.93 13.27
C PHE A 96 13.54 5.91 13.02
N PHE A 97 14.70 6.39 12.61
CA PHE A 97 15.80 5.61 12.04
C PHE A 97 16.30 4.49 12.97
N ARG A 98 16.33 4.71 14.30
CA ARG A 98 16.76 3.68 15.26
C ARG A 98 15.82 2.46 15.27
N ALA A 99 14.51 2.69 15.30
CA ALA A 99 13.52 1.61 15.23
C ALA A 99 13.52 0.92 13.85
N LYS A 100 13.74 1.69 12.79
CA LYS A 100 13.88 1.15 11.43
C LYS A 100 15.16 0.32 11.29
N THR A 101 16.28 0.77 11.83
CA THR A 101 17.53 -0.02 11.88
C THR A 101 17.30 -1.35 12.60
N ASP A 102 16.66 -1.35 13.78
CA ASP A 102 16.32 -2.59 14.48
C ASP A 102 15.45 -3.51 13.61
N ALA A 103 14.45 -2.95 12.93
CA ALA A 103 13.57 -3.73 12.08
C ALA A 103 14.34 -4.33 10.88
N LEU A 104 15.19 -3.56 10.22
CA LEU A 104 15.97 -4.01 9.07
C LEU A 104 17.00 -5.08 9.44
N LEU A 105 17.75 -4.90 10.52
CA LEU A 105 18.73 -5.90 10.99
C LEU A 105 18.03 -7.22 11.33
N ARG A 106 16.93 -7.19 12.08
CA ARG A 106 16.17 -8.40 12.42
C ARG A 106 15.49 -9.03 11.21
N LEU A 107 14.96 -8.24 10.29
CA LEU A 107 14.38 -8.72 9.04
C LEU A 107 15.44 -9.48 8.23
N SER A 108 16.59 -8.87 8.02
CA SER A 108 17.66 -9.45 7.21
C SER A 108 18.28 -10.70 7.85
N ALA A 109 18.47 -10.69 9.17
CA ALA A 109 18.90 -11.89 9.89
C ALA A 109 17.88 -13.04 9.75
N ALA A 110 16.57 -12.75 9.86
CA ALA A 110 15.52 -13.76 9.67
C ALA A 110 15.46 -14.29 8.23
N LEU A 111 15.72 -13.43 7.22
CA LEU A 111 15.81 -13.87 5.83
C LEU A 111 16.99 -14.83 5.63
N VAL A 112 18.17 -14.52 6.17
CA VAL A 112 19.35 -15.38 6.07
C VAL A 112 19.12 -16.71 6.79
N GLU A 113 18.63 -16.65 8.03
CA GLU A 113 18.47 -17.85 8.88
C GLU A 113 17.40 -18.81 8.37
N ARG A 114 16.29 -18.30 7.83
CA ARG A 114 15.08 -19.10 7.55
C ARG A 114 14.78 -19.28 6.06
N PHE A 115 15.35 -18.46 5.20
CA PHE A 115 15.02 -18.40 3.77
C PHE A 115 16.25 -18.25 2.85
N ASP A 116 17.45 -18.65 3.31
CA ASP A 116 18.69 -18.54 2.53
C ASP A 116 18.96 -17.14 1.95
N GLY A 117 18.57 -16.10 2.69
CA GLY A 117 18.68 -14.70 2.25
C GLY A 117 17.64 -14.25 1.21
N GLN A 118 16.75 -15.15 0.79
CA GLN A 118 15.70 -14.84 -0.19
C GLN A 118 14.42 -14.35 0.49
N VAL A 119 13.70 -13.47 -0.18
CA VAL A 119 12.38 -13.04 0.28
C VAL A 119 11.36 -14.10 -0.09
N PRO A 120 10.58 -14.64 0.87
CA PRO A 120 9.55 -15.62 0.57
C PRO A 120 8.41 -14.99 -0.23
N ASP A 121 7.73 -15.80 -1.04
CA ASP A 121 6.67 -15.40 -1.94
C ASP A 121 5.27 -15.86 -1.48
N ARG A 122 5.13 -16.13 -0.17
CA ARG A 122 3.88 -16.54 0.50
C ARG A 122 3.52 -15.55 1.61
N LEU A 123 2.22 -15.26 1.74
CA LEU A 123 1.71 -14.28 2.71
C LEU A 123 2.04 -14.67 4.15
N ASP A 124 1.82 -15.92 4.51
CA ASP A 124 2.06 -16.46 5.85
C ASP A 124 3.57 -16.38 6.24
N GLU A 125 4.46 -16.65 5.31
CA GLU A 125 5.89 -16.53 5.51
C GLU A 125 6.33 -15.06 5.62
N LEU A 126 5.85 -14.19 4.74
CA LEU A 126 6.16 -12.76 4.78
C LEU A 126 5.73 -12.11 6.08
N VAL A 127 4.51 -12.36 6.57
CA VAL A 127 4.03 -11.77 7.83
C VAL A 127 4.72 -12.35 9.08
N SER A 128 5.44 -13.46 8.94
CA SER A 128 6.27 -14.02 10.00
C SER A 128 7.62 -13.31 10.15
N LEU A 129 7.99 -12.46 9.19
CA LEU A 129 9.24 -11.70 9.21
C LEU A 129 9.12 -10.47 10.13
N PRO A 130 10.18 -10.15 10.90
CA PRO A 130 10.21 -8.96 11.75
C PRO A 130 9.95 -7.68 10.95
N GLY A 131 9.02 -6.84 11.42
CA GLY A 131 8.68 -5.57 10.77
C GLY A 131 7.79 -5.67 9.53
N VAL A 132 7.41 -6.88 9.12
CA VAL A 132 6.56 -7.12 7.95
C VAL A 132 5.13 -7.41 8.41
N GLY A 133 4.26 -6.41 8.36
CA GLY A 133 2.83 -6.58 8.55
C GLY A 133 2.11 -7.01 7.27
N ARG A 134 0.82 -7.34 7.38
CA ARG A 134 -0.01 -7.78 6.23
C ARG A 134 -0.01 -6.80 5.06
N LYS A 135 -0.05 -5.49 5.33
CA LYS A 135 0.05 -4.45 4.30
C LYS A 135 1.37 -4.56 3.52
N THR A 136 2.50 -4.64 4.25
CA THR A 136 3.84 -4.78 3.64
C THR A 136 3.94 -6.07 2.84
N ALA A 137 3.45 -7.17 3.38
CA ALA A 137 3.43 -8.45 2.67
C ALA A 137 2.64 -8.40 1.36
N ASN A 138 1.46 -7.77 1.35
CA ASN A 138 0.67 -7.57 0.13
C ASN A 138 1.36 -6.66 -0.90
N VAL A 139 2.09 -5.63 -0.45
CA VAL A 139 2.93 -4.80 -1.34
C VAL A 139 4.01 -5.65 -2.01
N VAL A 140 4.73 -6.46 -1.22
CA VAL A 140 5.81 -7.32 -1.72
C VAL A 140 5.28 -8.39 -2.66
N LEU A 141 4.18 -9.06 -2.32
CA LEU A 141 3.56 -10.07 -3.19
C LEU A 141 3.13 -9.47 -4.52
N GLY A 142 2.41 -8.33 -4.49
CA GLY A 142 1.86 -7.72 -5.70
C GLY A 142 2.93 -7.16 -6.62
N ASN A 143 3.90 -6.42 -6.08
CA ASN A 143 4.87 -5.66 -6.87
C ASN A 143 6.20 -6.41 -7.07
N GLY A 144 6.58 -7.30 -6.14
CA GLY A 144 7.83 -8.06 -6.24
C GLY A 144 7.67 -9.42 -6.93
N PHE A 145 6.49 -10.05 -6.78
CA PHE A 145 6.26 -11.41 -7.27
C PHE A 145 5.09 -11.52 -8.26
N GLY A 146 4.37 -10.43 -8.55
CA GLY A 146 3.18 -10.49 -9.42
C GLY A 146 2.04 -11.33 -8.85
N LYS A 147 2.07 -11.65 -7.54
CA LYS A 147 1.02 -12.42 -6.86
C LYS A 147 -0.09 -11.52 -6.36
N PRO A 148 -1.37 -11.89 -6.53
CA PRO A 148 -2.49 -11.03 -6.15
C PRO A 148 -2.46 -10.67 -4.66
N GLY A 149 -2.46 -9.37 -4.35
CA GLY A 149 -2.57 -8.84 -3.00
C GLY A 149 -3.25 -7.47 -3.00
N ILE A 150 -4.14 -7.23 -2.03
CA ILE A 150 -4.75 -5.92 -1.84
C ILE A 150 -3.98 -5.18 -0.76
N THR A 151 -3.39 -4.05 -1.12
CA THR A 151 -2.72 -3.16 -0.18
C THR A 151 -3.73 -2.22 0.46
N VAL A 152 -4.16 -2.52 1.68
CA VAL A 152 -5.06 -1.65 2.44
C VAL A 152 -4.25 -0.64 3.24
N ASP A 153 -4.09 0.55 2.67
CA ASP A 153 -3.55 1.72 3.38
C ASP A 153 -4.68 2.70 3.78
N THR A 154 -4.32 3.85 4.34
CA THR A 154 -5.28 4.88 4.74
C THR A 154 -6.04 5.47 3.55
N HIS A 155 -5.42 5.56 2.36
CA HIS A 155 -6.08 6.02 1.13
C HIS A 155 -7.06 4.98 0.62
N PHE A 156 -6.62 3.74 0.49
CA PHE A 156 -7.46 2.62 0.05
C PHE A 156 -8.70 2.47 0.95
N GLY A 157 -8.50 2.36 2.26
CA GLY A 157 -9.60 2.18 3.21
C GLY A 157 -10.60 3.35 3.20
N ARG A 158 -10.12 4.60 3.09
CA ARG A 158 -10.98 5.77 2.95
C ARG A 158 -11.81 5.72 1.67
N LEU A 159 -11.20 5.40 0.54
CA LEU A 159 -11.89 5.35 -0.74
C LEU A 159 -12.86 4.18 -0.80
N ALA A 160 -12.49 3.00 -0.35
CA ALA A 160 -13.37 1.83 -0.31
C ALA A 160 -14.69 2.15 0.43
N ARG A 161 -14.60 2.83 1.59
CA ARG A 161 -15.80 3.28 2.34
C ARG A 161 -16.56 4.37 1.60
N ARG A 162 -15.89 5.42 1.08
CA ARG A 162 -16.56 6.50 0.33
C ARG A 162 -17.24 6.02 -0.94
N LEU A 163 -16.69 5.03 -1.60
CA LEU A 163 -17.29 4.40 -2.77
C LEU A 163 -18.41 3.41 -2.40
N GLY A 164 -18.66 3.21 -1.10
CA GLY A 164 -19.69 2.30 -0.60
C GLY A 164 -19.42 0.84 -0.99
N TRP A 165 -18.16 0.43 -0.95
CA TRP A 165 -17.75 -0.95 -1.20
C TRP A 165 -17.72 -1.77 0.09
N THR A 166 -17.53 -1.10 1.22
CA THR A 166 -17.48 -1.69 2.57
C THR A 166 -17.77 -0.62 3.62
N GLU A 167 -18.20 -1.05 4.78
CA GLU A 167 -18.28 -0.22 5.99
C GLU A 167 -17.17 -0.59 7.01
N GLN A 168 -16.39 -1.61 6.72
CA GLN A 168 -15.34 -2.10 7.61
C GLN A 168 -14.27 -1.03 7.86
N THR A 169 -13.79 -1.01 9.10
CA THR A 169 -12.66 -0.19 9.54
C THR A 169 -11.41 -1.03 9.80
N ASP A 170 -11.59 -2.31 10.14
CA ASP A 170 -10.50 -3.27 10.25
C ASP A 170 -9.90 -3.55 8.87
N PRO A 171 -8.57 -3.40 8.69
CA PRO A 171 -7.93 -3.56 7.39
C PRO A 171 -8.09 -4.95 6.78
N VAL A 172 -8.13 -6.01 7.60
CA VAL A 172 -8.24 -7.39 7.11
C VAL A 172 -9.65 -7.69 6.66
N ALA A 173 -10.66 -7.29 7.45
CA ALA A 173 -12.06 -7.43 7.07
C ALA A 173 -12.37 -6.62 5.80
N LEU A 174 -11.82 -5.40 5.69
CA LEU A 174 -11.94 -4.56 4.51
C LEU A 174 -11.30 -5.19 3.27
N GLU A 175 -10.08 -5.75 3.40
CA GLU A 175 -9.40 -6.49 2.35
C GLU A 175 -10.28 -7.62 1.80
N HIS A 176 -10.86 -8.42 2.69
CA HIS A 176 -11.72 -9.53 2.31
C HIS A 176 -13.02 -9.08 1.61
N GLU A 177 -13.72 -8.09 2.16
CA GLU A 177 -14.96 -7.58 1.55
C GLU A 177 -14.73 -6.96 0.19
N VAL A 178 -13.71 -6.10 0.07
CA VAL A 178 -13.38 -5.48 -1.22
C VAL A 178 -12.84 -6.52 -2.20
N GLY A 179 -12.02 -7.46 -1.74
CA GLY A 179 -11.51 -8.56 -2.56
C GLY A 179 -12.61 -9.39 -3.21
N ALA A 180 -13.75 -9.58 -2.53
CA ALA A 180 -14.91 -10.30 -3.08
C ALA A 180 -15.58 -9.56 -4.27
N LEU A 181 -15.35 -8.27 -4.45
CA LEU A 181 -15.91 -7.48 -5.55
C LEU A 181 -15.13 -7.63 -6.87
N PHE A 182 -13.88 -8.04 -6.79
CA PHE A 182 -12.94 -8.02 -7.91
C PHE A 182 -12.28 -9.38 -8.14
N PRO A 183 -11.97 -9.76 -9.40
CA PRO A 183 -11.14 -10.92 -9.65
C PRO A 183 -9.73 -10.72 -9.09
N LYS A 184 -9.10 -11.78 -8.60
CA LYS A 184 -7.78 -11.70 -7.93
C LYS A 184 -6.72 -11.01 -8.78
N ARG A 185 -6.74 -11.24 -10.11
CA ARG A 185 -5.79 -10.61 -11.03
C ARG A 185 -5.79 -9.08 -11.02
N ASP A 186 -6.88 -8.45 -10.56
CA ASP A 186 -7.02 -6.99 -10.55
C ASP A 186 -6.57 -6.38 -9.21
N TRP A 187 -6.30 -7.16 -8.16
CA TRP A 187 -6.13 -6.69 -6.78
C TRP A 187 -4.98 -5.72 -6.59
N THR A 188 -3.82 -6.01 -7.18
CA THR A 188 -2.64 -5.15 -7.07
C THR A 188 -2.89 -3.80 -7.76
N MET A 189 -3.38 -3.82 -8.99
CA MET A 189 -3.68 -2.59 -9.73
C MET A 189 -4.84 -1.80 -9.12
N LEU A 190 -5.87 -2.47 -8.60
CA LEU A 190 -6.93 -1.84 -7.82
C LEU A 190 -6.35 -1.02 -6.65
N SER A 191 -5.36 -1.57 -5.94
CA SER A 191 -4.70 -0.88 -4.85
C SER A 191 -3.99 0.38 -5.34
N HIS A 192 -3.25 0.31 -6.43
CA HIS A 192 -2.57 1.47 -7.03
C HIS A 192 -3.56 2.55 -7.47
N HIS A 193 -4.63 2.18 -8.18
CA HIS A 193 -5.65 3.14 -8.62
C HIS A 193 -6.29 3.89 -7.46
N LEU A 194 -6.67 3.19 -6.39
CA LEU A 194 -7.29 3.83 -5.23
C LEU A 194 -6.30 4.71 -4.45
N ILE A 195 -5.07 4.23 -4.25
CA ILE A 195 -4.04 4.99 -3.55
C ILE A 195 -3.73 6.28 -4.32
N TRP A 196 -3.51 6.18 -5.64
CA TRP A 196 -3.25 7.33 -6.50
C TRP A 196 -4.42 8.33 -6.49
N HIS A 197 -5.64 7.85 -6.66
CA HIS A 197 -6.83 8.70 -6.60
C HIS A 197 -7.00 9.36 -5.23
N GLY A 198 -6.68 8.63 -4.16
CA GLY A 198 -6.72 9.12 -2.79
C GLY A 198 -5.66 10.19 -2.49
N ARG A 199 -4.49 10.10 -3.12
CA ARG A 199 -3.41 11.08 -2.99
C ARG A 199 -3.70 12.34 -3.81
N ARG A 200 -4.29 12.22 -4.99
CA ARG A 200 -4.43 13.30 -5.98
C ARG A 200 -5.77 14.02 -5.95
N VAL A 201 -6.87 13.31 -5.70
CA VAL A 201 -8.24 13.83 -5.89
C VAL A 201 -9.09 13.64 -4.64
N CYS A 202 -9.23 12.41 -4.15
CA CYS A 202 -10.13 12.09 -3.05
C CYS A 202 -9.44 12.25 -1.69
N HIS A 203 -9.03 13.48 -1.34
CA HIS A 203 -8.33 13.79 -0.10
C HIS A 203 -9.14 13.46 1.15
N ALA A 204 -8.47 13.28 2.31
CA ALA A 204 -9.14 13.04 3.59
C ALA A 204 -10.06 14.22 3.97
N ARG A 205 -9.54 15.44 3.86
CA ARG A 205 -10.28 16.69 4.01
C ARG A 205 -10.46 17.34 2.65
N LYS A 206 -11.65 17.88 2.37
CA LYS A 206 -12.01 18.60 1.14
C LYS A 206 -11.61 17.82 -0.15
N PRO A 207 -12.20 16.63 -0.40
CA PRO A 207 -11.96 15.92 -1.65
C PRO A 207 -12.44 16.76 -2.84
N ALA A 208 -11.71 16.70 -3.97
CA ALA A 208 -12.01 17.44 -5.19
C ALA A 208 -13.19 16.80 -5.96
N CYS A 209 -14.40 16.79 -5.38
CA CYS A 209 -15.53 16.05 -5.94
C CYS A 209 -15.93 16.50 -7.35
N GLY A 210 -15.90 17.81 -7.64
CA GLY A 210 -16.25 18.36 -8.96
C GLY A 210 -15.24 18.04 -10.07
N ALA A 211 -14.00 17.64 -9.71
CA ALA A 211 -12.94 17.22 -10.64
C ALA A 211 -12.70 15.70 -10.65
N CYS A 212 -13.55 14.93 -9.95
CA CYS A 212 -13.36 13.50 -9.77
C CYS A 212 -13.93 12.73 -10.98
N SER A 213 -13.10 11.91 -11.63
CA SER A 213 -13.49 11.10 -12.79
C SER A 213 -14.62 10.09 -12.51
N VAL A 214 -14.79 9.69 -11.24
CA VAL A 214 -15.83 8.74 -10.83
C VAL A 214 -17.02 9.40 -10.10
N ALA A 215 -17.11 10.74 -10.09
CA ALA A 215 -18.11 11.53 -9.37
C ALA A 215 -19.56 11.04 -9.56
N ARG A 216 -19.95 10.78 -10.81
CA ARG A 216 -21.34 10.39 -11.18
C ARG A 216 -21.81 9.04 -10.56
N TRP A 217 -20.90 8.23 -10.07
CA TRP A 217 -21.22 6.92 -9.45
C TRP A 217 -20.84 6.86 -7.97
N CYS A 218 -20.28 7.93 -7.44
CA CYS A 218 -19.80 8.00 -6.07
C CYS A 218 -20.95 8.33 -5.09
N PRO A 219 -21.26 7.45 -4.14
CA PRO A 219 -22.31 7.75 -3.15
C PRO A 219 -21.92 8.86 -2.18
N SER A 220 -20.62 9.18 -2.05
CA SER A 220 -20.10 10.28 -1.23
C SER A 220 -19.85 11.56 -2.05
N PHE A 221 -20.41 11.67 -3.27
CA PHE A 221 -20.32 12.94 -4.00
C PHE A 221 -20.93 14.08 -3.16
N GLY A 222 -20.23 15.20 -3.06
CA GLY A 222 -20.60 16.30 -2.19
C GLY A 222 -19.88 16.33 -0.83
N ALA A 223 -19.02 15.34 -0.52
CA ALA A 223 -18.15 15.39 0.65
C ALA A 223 -17.08 16.52 0.57
N GLY A 224 -16.92 17.13 -0.58
CA GLY A 224 -16.09 18.31 -0.85
C GLY A 224 -16.68 19.15 -1.98
N PRO A 225 -15.98 20.21 -2.43
CA PRO A 225 -16.48 21.10 -3.48
C PRO A 225 -16.92 20.32 -4.73
N THR A 226 -18.12 20.63 -5.19
CA THR A 226 -18.73 19.99 -6.39
C THR A 226 -18.62 20.88 -7.63
N ASP A 227 -18.36 22.17 -7.46
CA ASP A 227 -18.05 23.07 -8.56
C ASP A 227 -16.73 22.66 -9.22
N PRO A 228 -16.70 22.46 -10.56
CA PRO A 228 -15.52 21.99 -11.26
C PRO A 228 -14.29 22.91 -11.12
N GLN A 229 -14.49 24.24 -11.13
CA GLN A 229 -13.37 25.19 -11.06
C GLN A 229 -12.75 25.20 -9.66
N GLN A 230 -13.58 25.22 -8.61
CA GLN A 230 -13.10 25.13 -7.23
C GLN A 230 -12.42 23.79 -6.96
N ALA A 231 -12.97 22.69 -7.47
CA ALA A 231 -12.43 21.36 -7.29
C ALA A 231 -11.10 21.16 -8.03
N ALA A 232 -10.95 21.72 -9.24
CA ALA A 232 -9.72 21.63 -10.01
C ALA A 232 -8.51 22.19 -9.25
N GLY A 233 -8.69 23.29 -8.50
CA GLY A 233 -7.65 23.87 -7.66
C GLY A 233 -7.20 22.98 -6.47
N LEU A 234 -7.95 21.93 -6.16
CA LEU A 234 -7.62 20.97 -5.10
C LEU A 234 -6.91 19.70 -5.63
N VAL A 235 -6.94 19.49 -6.95
CA VAL A 235 -6.28 18.33 -7.55
C VAL A 235 -4.76 18.48 -7.45
N LYS A 236 -4.08 17.46 -6.97
CA LYS A 236 -2.62 17.40 -6.92
C LYS A 236 -2.09 16.70 -8.17
N ALA A 237 -1.25 17.37 -8.94
CA ALA A 237 -0.69 16.84 -10.18
C ALA A 237 0.20 15.60 -9.96
N GLU A 238 0.93 15.55 -8.82
CA GLU A 238 1.79 14.42 -8.45
C GLU A 238 1.50 13.98 -7.01
N GLY A 239 1.45 12.66 -6.81
CA GLY A 239 1.32 12.07 -5.48
C GLY A 239 2.63 12.02 -4.69
N ARG A 240 3.67 12.67 -5.14
CA ARG A 240 4.96 12.80 -4.44
C ARG A 240 4.81 13.84 -3.33
N ALA A 241 4.37 13.37 -2.17
CA ALA A 241 4.42 14.14 -0.94
C ALA A 241 5.79 13.99 -0.26
#